data_7e47d4374c59e1a96247a82f5a2de184
#
_entry.id   7e47d4374c59e1a96247a82f5a2de184
#
_cell.length_a   1.000
_cell.length_b   1.000
_cell.length_c   1.000
_cell.angle_alpha   90.00
_cell.angle_beta   90.00
_cell.angle_gamma   90.00
#
_symmetry.space_group_name_H-M   'P 1'
#
loop_
_entity.id
_entity.type
_entity.pdbx_description
1 polymer ?
#
loop_
_entity_poly.entity_id
_entity_poly.type
_entity_poly.pdbx_seq_one_letter_code
_entity_poly.pdbx_strand_id
1 'polypeptide(L)'
;MFLIPKRNLKDFDPERCCFVLNEFASAEFSSAIEMLFAAKNINDYKLSKGFIKHCLDEYKHFSIFTNIKNKLIQKHKINKKELSFVPSHIYNKGYIYEDHFIFEKKKLNDFAIFIGANEEIAEKKLIEFSNHLKNHIPSAYEKIQKILQDEEKHSEYSILFAKKTNSSSLYKIKFIKEKILSKLRHLYANSLNKLSFIFYPILILILIIISFITYFLKLKKNITDDNVMTNIDSSSMT
;
A
#
# COMPACT_ATOMS: atom_id res chain seq x y z
N MET A 1 3.48 1.17 6.61
CA MET A 1 4.25 0.42 7.63
C MET A 1 3.51 0.56 8.94
N PHE A 2 2.70 -0.42 9.30
CA PHE A 2 2.24 -0.50 10.67
C PHE A 2 3.49 -0.49 11.54
N LEU A 3 3.59 0.49 12.44
CA LEU A 3 4.51 0.37 13.54
C LEU A 3 4.11 -0.94 14.22
N ILE A 4 4.85 -1.97 13.91
CA ILE A 4 4.85 -3.18 14.71
C ILE A 4 5.15 -2.64 16.11
N PRO A 5 4.20 -2.63 17.08
CA PRO A 5 4.56 -2.29 18.43
C PRO A 5 5.80 -3.13 18.73
N LYS A 6 6.84 -2.53 19.30
CA LYS A 6 8.00 -3.28 19.82
C LYS A 6 7.55 -4.16 21.01
N ARG A 7 6.61 -5.07 20.74
CA ARG A 7 6.39 -6.23 21.58
C ARG A 7 7.56 -7.15 21.27
N ASN A 8 8.21 -7.62 22.30
CA ASN A 8 9.33 -8.54 22.23
C ASN A 8 9.12 -9.53 21.07
N LEU A 9 9.99 -9.44 20.05
CA LEU A 9 10.01 -10.34 18.86
C LEU A 9 10.33 -11.81 19.25
N LYS A 10 10.23 -12.17 20.53
CA LYS A 10 10.53 -13.52 21.02
C LYS A 10 9.44 -14.52 20.64
N ASP A 11 8.19 -14.08 20.49
CA ASP A 11 7.09 -14.96 20.16
C ASP A 11 6.67 -14.80 18.70
N PHE A 12 6.63 -15.91 17.98
CA PHE A 12 6.17 -15.96 16.59
C PHE A 12 4.66 -15.73 16.54
N ASP A 13 4.26 -14.65 15.88
CA ASP A 13 2.86 -14.30 15.62
C ASP A 13 2.50 -14.58 14.16
N PRO A 14 1.76 -15.69 13.88
CA PRO A 14 1.41 -16.08 12.51
C PRO A 14 0.52 -15.06 11.79
N GLU A 15 -0.43 -14.41 12.48
CA GLU A 15 -1.33 -13.42 11.88
C GLU A 15 -0.55 -12.22 11.39
N ARG A 16 0.30 -11.70 12.25
CA ARG A 16 1.18 -10.59 11.92
C ARG A 16 2.15 -10.93 10.79
N CYS A 17 2.69 -12.15 10.80
CA CYS A 17 3.53 -12.64 9.72
C CYS A 17 2.75 -12.65 8.39
N CYS A 18 1.49 -13.11 8.38
CA CYS A 18 0.63 -13.06 7.22
C CYS A 18 0.34 -11.64 6.74
N PHE A 19 0.19 -10.68 7.66
CA PHE A 19 0.03 -9.27 7.32
C PHE A 19 1.24 -8.73 6.57
N VAL A 20 2.44 -8.93 7.11
CA VAL A 20 3.70 -8.49 6.49
C VAL A 20 3.90 -9.15 5.12
N LEU A 21 3.64 -10.44 5.02
CA LEU A 21 3.70 -11.16 3.73
C LEU A 21 2.72 -10.61 2.70
N ASN A 22 1.54 -10.17 3.14
CA ASN A 22 0.55 -9.56 2.27
C ASN A 22 0.98 -8.17 1.80
N GLU A 23 1.63 -7.39 2.66
CA GLU A 23 2.20 -6.09 2.27
C GLU A 23 3.31 -6.27 1.23
N PHE A 24 4.25 -7.19 1.45
CA PHE A 24 5.28 -7.50 0.45
C PHE A 24 4.65 -8.00 -0.86
N ALA A 25 3.77 -9.00 -0.82
CA ALA A 25 3.11 -9.50 -2.02
C ALA A 25 2.43 -8.39 -2.82
N SER A 26 1.76 -7.45 -2.15
CA SER A 26 1.09 -6.34 -2.82
C SER A 26 2.08 -5.33 -3.43
N ALA A 27 3.20 -5.08 -2.76
CA ALA A 27 4.26 -4.21 -3.28
C ALA A 27 4.89 -4.82 -4.55
N GLU A 28 5.25 -6.10 -4.52
CA GLU A 28 5.80 -6.83 -5.67
C GLU A 28 4.83 -6.85 -6.87
N PHE A 29 3.55 -7.13 -6.61
CA PHE A 29 2.54 -7.09 -7.67
C PHE A 29 2.41 -5.70 -8.30
N SER A 30 2.44 -4.65 -7.48
CA SER A 30 2.41 -3.28 -7.95
C SER A 30 3.66 -2.91 -8.74
N SER A 31 4.85 -3.36 -8.29
CA SER A 31 6.11 -3.20 -8.99
C SER A 31 6.07 -3.91 -10.35
N ALA A 32 5.59 -5.14 -10.42
CA ALA A 32 5.45 -5.89 -11.67
C ALA A 32 4.61 -5.13 -12.71
N ILE A 33 3.46 -4.58 -12.29
CA ILE A 33 2.59 -3.80 -13.19
C ILE A 33 3.29 -2.52 -13.66
N GLU A 34 3.99 -1.82 -12.78
CA GLU A 34 4.73 -0.59 -13.10
C GLU A 34 5.85 -0.89 -14.11
N MET A 35 6.62 -1.98 -13.92
CA MET A 35 7.68 -2.41 -14.84
C MET A 35 7.12 -2.82 -16.20
N LEU A 36 5.97 -3.49 -16.24
CA LEU A 36 5.29 -3.85 -17.49
C LEU A 36 4.85 -2.59 -18.25
N PHE A 37 4.31 -1.62 -17.54
CA PHE A 37 3.91 -0.34 -18.12
C PHE A 37 5.12 0.42 -18.68
N ALA A 38 6.22 0.49 -17.93
CA ALA A 38 7.47 1.10 -18.39
C ALA A 38 8.02 0.39 -19.62
N ALA A 39 8.03 -0.94 -19.65
CA ALA A 39 8.47 -1.74 -20.79
C ALA A 39 7.68 -1.45 -22.07
N LYS A 40 6.36 -1.27 -21.95
CA LYS A 40 5.46 -0.96 -23.08
C LYS A 40 5.71 0.43 -23.66
N ASN A 41 6.10 1.39 -22.83
CA ASN A 41 6.18 2.82 -23.20
C ASN A 41 7.62 3.30 -23.49
N ILE A 42 8.60 2.40 -23.53
CA ILE A 42 9.99 2.69 -23.85
C ILE A 42 10.32 2.20 -25.27
N ASN A 43 10.91 3.09 -26.08
CA ASN A 43 11.32 2.75 -27.45
C ASN A 43 12.65 2.00 -27.51
N ASP A 44 13.46 2.02 -26.46
CA ASP A 44 14.73 1.30 -26.41
C ASP A 44 14.49 -0.19 -26.10
N TYR A 45 14.80 -1.05 -27.07
CA TYR A 45 14.59 -2.49 -26.94
C TYR A 45 15.35 -3.13 -25.76
N LYS A 46 16.59 -2.69 -25.48
CA LYS A 46 17.38 -3.25 -24.38
C LYS A 46 16.78 -2.90 -23.03
N LEU A 47 16.32 -1.65 -22.87
CA LEU A 47 15.67 -1.19 -21.66
C LEU A 47 14.29 -1.85 -21.49
N SER A 48 13.49 -1.91 -22.54
CA SER A 48 12.20 -2.61 -22.52
C SER A 48 12.36 -4.07 -22.08
N LYS A 49 13.33 -4.80 -22.67
CA LYS A 49 13.65 -6.17 -22.25
C LYS A 49 14.09 -6.25 -20.79
N GLY A 50 14.85 -5.28 -20.29
CA GLY A 50 15.25 -5.18 -18.89
C GLY A 50 14.04 -5.03 -17.96
N PHE A 51 13.11 -4.13 -18.29
CA PHE A 51 11.88 -3.95 -17.52
C PHE A 51 10.94 -5.16 -17.58
N ILE A 52 10.85 -5.86 -18.72
CA ILE A 52 10.10 -7.13 -18.80
C ILE A 52 10.70 -8.17 -17.85
N LYS A 53 12.03 -8.31 -17.84
CA LYS A 53 12.69 -9.24 -16.93
C LYS A 53 12.40 -8.89 -15.47
N HIS A 54 12.53 -7.63 -15.09
CA HIS A 54 12.21 -7.13 -13.76
C HIS A 54 10.74 -7.44 -13.40
N CYS A 55 9.79 -7.12 -14.29
CA CYS A 55 8.38 -7.47 -14.11
C CYS A 55 8.15 -8.96 -13.80
N LEU A 56 8.84 -9.86 -14.50
CA LEU A 56 8.73 -11.29 -14.28
C LEU A 56 9.30 -11.73 -12.93
N ASP A 57 10.42 -11.14 -12.51
CA ASP A 57 11.02 -11.40 -11.20
C ASP A 57 10.08 -10.93 -10.09
N GLU A 58 9.52 -9.70 -10.17
CA GLU A 58 8.54 -9.16 -9.22
C GLU A 58 7.28 -10.02 -9.12
N TYR A 59 6.73 -10.48 -10.25
CA TYR A 59 5.57 -11.37 -10.25
C TYR A 59 5.87 -12.72 -9.60
N LYS A 60 7.08 -13.24 -9.76
CA LYS A 60 7.55 -14.44 -9.07
C LYS A 60 7.67 -14.20 -7.56
N HIS A 61 8.20 -13.04 -7.13
CA HIS A 61 8.28 -12.66 -5.71
C HIS A 61 6.88 -12.56 -5.10
N PHE A 62 5.95 -11.88 -5.75
CA PHE A 62 4.52 -11.87 -5.38
C PHE A 62 3.98 -13.27 -5.14
N SER A 63 4.24 -14.19 -6.06
CA SER A 63 3.77 -15.59 -5.95
C SER A 63 4.39 -16.30 -4.75
N ILE A 64 5.67 -16.08 -4.48
CA ILE A 64 6.37 -16.67 -3.34
C ILE A 64 5.77 -16.17 -2.03
N PHE A 65 5.61 -14.85 -1.84
CA PHE A 65 5.01 -14.28 -0.63
C PHE A 65 3.58 -14.75 -0.41
N THR A 66 2.77 -14.77 -1.48
CA THR A 66 1.40 -15.27 -1.45
C THR A 66 1.33 -16.74 -1.04
N ASN A 67 2.22 -17.58 -1.56
CA ASN A 67 2.27 -18.99 -1.22
C ASN A 67 2.68 -19.23 0.24
N ILE A 68 3.67 -18.48 0.75
CA ILE A 68 4.07 -18.56 2.17
C ILE A 68 2.90 -18.15 3.06
N LYS A 69 2.26 -17.01 2.76
CA LYS A 69 1.08 -16.51 3.47
C LYS A 69 -0.05 -17.55 3.51
N ASN A 70 -0.41 -18.13 2.35
CA ASN A 70 -1.50 -19.09 2.28
C ASN A 70 -1.23 -20.37 3.10
N LYS A 71 0.03 -20.84 3.12
CA LYS A 71 0.43 -21.96 3.98
C LYS A 71 0.28 -21.67 5.46
N LEU A 72 0.63 -20.44 5.89
CA LEU A 72 0.46 -20.01 7.27
C LEU A 72 -1.02 -19.92 7.65
N ILE A 73 -1.85 -19.33 6.78
CA ILE A 73 -3.30 -19.25 6.98
C ILE A 73 -3.90 -20.64 7.19
N GLN A 74 -3.54 -21.60 6.34
CA GLN A 74 -4.03 -22.97 6.45
C GLN A 74 -3.53 -23.64 7.74
N LYS A 75 -2.24 -23.55 8.03
CA LYS A 75 -1.61 -24.18 9.21
C LYS A 75 -2.19 -23.67 10.53
N HIS A 76 -2.43 -22.36 10.63
CA HIS A 76 -2.85 -21.68 11.86
C HIS A 76 -4.35 -21.33 11.89
N LYS A 77 -5.13 -21.71 10.86
CA LYS A 77 -6.58 -21.44 10.72
C LYS A 77 -6.93 -19.96 10.85
N ILE A 78 -6.09 -19.08 10.29
CA ILE A 78 -6.25 -17.63 10.38
C ILE A 78 -7.47 -17.19 9.57
N ASN A 79 -8.24 -16.25 10.11
CA ASN A 79 -9.39 -15.68 9.42
C ASN A 79 -8.95 -14.75 8.27
N LYS A 80 -9.24 -15.12 7.02
CA LYS A 80 -8.86 -14.35 5.83
C LYS A 80 -9.47 -12.96 5.78
N LYS A 81 -10.63 -12.72 6.40
CA LYS A 81 -11.30 -11.41 6.40
C LYS A 81 -10.49 -10.35 7.16
N GLU A 82 -9.77 -10.75 8.19
CA GLU A 82 -8.93 -9.85 8.99
C GLU A 82 -7.64 -9.44 8.27
N LEU A 83 -7.21 -10.23 7.28
CA LEU A 83 -6.01 -9.98 6.47
C LEU A 83 -6.30 -9.14 5.21
N SER A 84 -7.56 -8.80 4.94
CA SER A 84 -7.96 -8.14 3.68
C SER A 84 -7.61 -6.65 3.61
N PHE A 85 -7.14 -6.06 4.71
CA PHE A 85 -6.74 -4.66 4.71
C PHE A 85 -5.33 -4.48 4.16
N VAL A 86 -5.25 -4.19 2.88
CA VAL A 86 -4.03 -3.67 2.24
C VAL A 86 -4.27 -2.19 1.96
N PRO A 87 -3.32 -1.30 2.30
CA PRO A 87 -3.45 0.11 1.97
C PRO A 87 -3.74 0.29 0.48
N SER A 88 -4.82 0.96 0.14
CA SER A 88 -5.31 1.10 -1.24
C SER A 88 -4.31 1.72 -2.22
N HIS A 89 -3.32 2.45 -1.71
CA HIS A 89 -2.27 3.05 -2.51
C HIS A 89 -1.22 2.06 -3.05
N ILE A 90 -1.19 0.83 -2.52
CA ILE A 90 -0.29 -0.23 -3.01
C ILE A 90 -1.02 -1.16 -3.98
N TYR A 91 -2.35 -1.21 -3.95
CA TYR A 91 -3.08 -2.39 -4.40
C TYR A 91 -3.50 -2.47 -5.87
N ASN A 92 -3.53 -1.46 -6.68
CA ASN A 92 -4.16 -1.67 -8.00
C ASN A 92 -3.50 -1.00 -9.21
N LYS A 93 -2.49 -0.20 -9.02
CA LYS A 93 -2.03 0.66 -10.11
C LYS A 93 -0.52 0.92 -10.11
N GLY A 94 0.27 0.02 -9.60
CA GLY A 94 1.70 0.27 -9.41
C GLY A 94 1.95 1.16 -8.17
N TYR A 95 3.09 1.78 -8.07
CA TYR A 95 3.42 2.71 -6.98
C TYR A 95 2.62 4.03 -7.02
N ILE A 96 1.35 3.98 -7.34
CA ILE A 96 0.60 5.14 -7.76
C ILE A 96 0.13 6.01 -6.62
N TYR A 97 0.44 7.25 -6.81
CA TYR A 97 -0.25 8.40 -6.32
C TYR A 97 -1.19 8.89 -7.44
N GLU A 98 -2.50 9.03 -7.17
CA GLU A 98 -3.44 9.70 -8.07
C GLU A 98 -3.62 9.05 -9.46
N ASP A 99 -4.00 7.80 -9.54
CA ASP A 99 -4.44 7.13 -10.78
C ASP A 99 -3.45 7.08 -11.97
N HIS A 100 -2.18 7.46 -11.78
CA HIS A 100 -1.15 7.44 -12.83
C HIS A 100 0.03 6.56 -12.48
N PHE A 101 0.67 5.96 -13.46
CA PHE A 101 1.94 5.27 -13.29
C PHE A 101 3.06 6.26 -12.97
N ILE A 102 3.94 5.92 -12.07
CA ILE A 102 5.09 6.77 -11.72
C ILE A 102 5.97 7.01 -12.93
N PHE A 103 6.09 6.01 -13.79
CA PHE A 103 6.80 6.11 -15.05
C PHE A 103 6.29 7.26 -15.94
N GLU A 104 4.98 7.51 -15.98
CA GLU A 104 4.39 8.61 -16.74
C GLU A 104 4.81 10.00 -16.23
N LYS A 105 4.98 10.11 -14.92
CA LYS A 105 5.30 11.39 -14.25
C LYS A 105 6.80 11.67 -14.14
N LYS A 106 7.64 10.66 -14.38
CA LYS A 106 9.10 10.78 -14.21
C LYS A 106 9.81 10.63 -15.55
N LYS A 107 10.87 11.42 -15.75
CA LYS A 107 11.84 11.11 -16.81
C LYS A 107 12.50 9.76 -16.50
N LEU A 108 12.90 9.02 -17.53
CA LEU A 108 13.49 7.69 -17.39
C LEU A 108 14.62 7.61 -16.33
N ASN A 109 15.47 8.63 -16.28
CA ASN A 109 16.56 8.69 -15.30
C ASN A 109 16.07 8.85 -13.87
N ASP A 110 15.01 9.64 -13.65
CA ASP A 110 14.41 9.86 -12.35
C ASP A 110 13.57 8.65 -11.94
N PHE A 111 13.01 7.93 -12.91
CA PHE A 111 12.36 6.65 -12.67
C PHE A 111 13.36 5.57 -12.23
N ALA A 112 14.52 5.48 -12.86
CA ALA A 112 15.56 4.56 -12.42
C ALA A 112 16.07 4.87 -11.00
N ILE A 113 16.19 6.16 -10.64
CA ILE A 113 16.52 6.59 -9.28
C ILE A 113 15.41 6.16 -8.30
N PHE A 114 14.15 6.33 -8.70
CA PHE A 114 12.99 5.90 -7.92
C PHE A 114 13.03 4.38 -7.65
N ILE A 115 13.25 3.56 -8.68
CA ILE A 115 13.37 2.10 -8.53
C ILE A 115 14.50 1.80 -7.53
N GLY A 116 15.74 2.17 -7.83
CA GLY A 116 16.89 1.83 -6.99
C GLY A 116 16.77 2.30 -5.53
N ALA A 117 16.12 3.44 -5.28
CA ALA A 117 15.88 3.94 -3.92
C ALA A 117 14.83 3.11 -3.18
N ASN A 118 13.77 2.65 -3.86
CA ASN A 118 12.73 1.84 -3.23
C ASN A 118 13.19 0.39 -3.01
N GLU A 119 13.93 -0.19 -3.95
CA GLU A 119 14.54 -1.50 -3.79
C GLU A 119 15.48 -1.55 -2.58
N GLU A 120 16.38 -0.58 -2.42
CA GLU A 120 17.24 -0.51 -1.23
C GLU A 120 16.45 -0.41 0.09
N ILE A 121 15.29 0.26 0.07
CA ILE A 121 14.42 0.35 1.26
C ILE A 121 13.68 -0.98 1.49
N ALA A 122 13.19 -1.61 0.42
CA ALA A 122 12.49 -2.89 0.48
C ALA A 122 13.43 -3.99 0.97
N GLU A 123 14.66 -4.07 0.42
CA GLU A 123 15.71 -5.00 0.80
C GLU A 123 15.96 -4.97 2.31
N LYS A 124 16.16 -3.78 2.90
CA LYS A 124 16.40 -3.64 4.34
C LYS A 124 15.25 -4.21 5.19
N LYS A 125 14.01 -3.92 4.81
CA LYS A 125 12.83 -4.46 5.49
C LYS A 125 12.73 -5.97 5.33
N LEU A 126 13.06 -6.47 4.14
CA LEU A 126 13.00 -7.89 3.84
C LEU A 126 14.09 -8.68 4.60
N ILE A 127 15.29 -8.10 4.76
CA ILE A 127 16.35 -8.67 5.62
C ILE A 127 15.85 -8.80 7.07
N GLU A 128 15.29 -7.74 7.64
CA GLU A 128 14.75 -7.76 9.02
C GLU A 128 13.66 -8.81 9.16
N PHE A 129 12.73 -8.88 8.20
CA PHE A 129 11.65 -9.85 8.19
C PHE A 129 12.17 -11.28 8.02
N SER A 130 13.11 -11.51 7.10
CA SER A 130 13.68 -12.85 6.86
C SER A 130 14.39 -13.40 8.09
N ASN A 131 15.13 -12.55 8.80
CA ASN A 131 15.80 -12.94 10.05
C ASN A 131 14.81 -13.38 11.14
N HIS A 132 13.64 -12.75 11.21
CA HIS A 132 12.55 -13.19 12.08
C HIS A 132 12.02 -14.58 11.69
N LEU A 133 11.94 -14.88 10.40
CA LEU A 133 11.45 -16.19 9.92
C LEU A 133 12.46 -17.32 10.07
N LYS A 134 13.75 -17.04 10.16
CA LYS A 134 14.82 -18.03 10.15
C LYS A 134 14.60 -19.17 11.11
N ASN A 135 14.19 -18.88 12.33
CA ASN A 135 14.02 -19.87 13.41
C ASN A 135 12.60 -20.45 13.45
N HIS A 136 11.62 -19.83 12.80
CA HIS A 136 10.20 -20.21 12.89
C HIS A 136 9.70 -20.93 11.64
N ILE A 137 10.21 -20.52 10.46
CA ILE A 137 9.82 -21.07 9.17
C ILE A 137 11.05 -21.13 8.25
N PRO A 138 11.99 -22.05 8.45
CA PRO A 138 13.24 -22.12 7.66
C PRO A 138 13.02 -22.18 6.15
N SER A 139 11.98 -22.92 5.71
CA SER A 139 11.64 -23.01 4.27
C SER A 139 11.15 -21.70 3.66
N ALA A 140 10.57 -20.80 4.44
CA ALA A 140 10.22 -19.45 3.99
C ALA A 140 11.47 -18.56 3.96
N TYR A 141 12.31 -18.65 4.98
CA TYR A 141 13.60 -17.96 5.00
C TYR A 141 14.42 -18.22 3.75
N GLU A 142 14.63 -19.49 3.37
CA GLU A 142 15.39 -19.86 2.17
C GLU A 142 14.82 -19.24 0.88
N LYS A 143 13.48 -19.19 0.77
CA LYS A 143 12.84 -18.58 -0.40
C LYS A 143 13.05 -17.06 -0.43
N ILE A 144 12.96 -16.41 0.71
CA ILE A 144 13.16 -14.97 0.83
C ILE A 144 14.64 -14.61 0.57
N GLN A 145 15.60 -15.46 0.94
CA GLN A 145 17.00 -15.23 0.59
C GLN A 145 17.24 -15.19 -0.93
N LYS A 146 16.47 -15.97 -1.72
CA LYS A 146 16.54 -15.90 -3.18
C LYS A 146 15.93 -14.60 -3.73
N ILE A 147 14.85 -14.13 -3.12
CA ILE A 147 14.27 -12.82 -3.46
C ILE A 147 15.31 -11.73 -3.20
N LEU A 148 15.95 -11.71 -2.02
CA LEU A 148 16.97 -10.72 -1.68
C LEU A 148 18.11 -10.65 -2.70
N GLN A 149 18.54 -11.79 -3.28
CA GLN A 149 19.55 -11.80 -4.34
C GLN A 149 19.06 -11.18 -5.66
N ASP A 150 17.76 -11.26 -5.94
CA ASP A 150 17.18 -10.64 -7.11
C ASP A 150 16.99 -9.12 -6.86
N GLU A 151 16.55 -8.69 -5.68
CA GLU A 151 16.45 -7.27 -5.27
C GLU A 151 17.79 -6.53 -5.33
N GLU A 152 18.87 -7.16 -4.87
CA GLU A 152 20.22 -6.61 -4.99
C GLU A 152 20.56 -6.27 -6.44
N LYS A 153 20.28 -7.19 -7.38
CA LYS A 153 20.51 -6.97 -8.82
C LYS A 153 19.61 -5.87 -9.39
N HIS A 154 18.34 -5.81 -8.97
CA HIS A 154 17.39 -4.76 -9.38
C HIS A 154 17.88 -3.39 -8.94
N SER A 155 18.32 -3.27 -7.69
CA SER A 155 18.92 -2.05 -7.16
C SER A 155 20.19 -1.67 -7.92
N GLU A 156 21.12 -2.62 -8.11
CA GLU A 156 22.40 -2.37 -8.78
C GLU A 156 22.23 -1.85 -10.21
N TYR A 157 21.45 -2.53 -11.05
CA TYR A 157 21.31 -2.08 -12.44
C TYR A 157 20.59 -0.73 -12.55
N SER A 158 19.60 -0.48 -11.69
CA SER A 158 18.87 0.80 -11.64
C SER A 158 19.81 1.94 -11.24
N ILE A 159 20.64 1.72 -10.23
CA ILE A 159 21.67 2.65 -9.80
C ILE A 159 22.73 2.89 -10.88
N LEU A 160 23.20 1.84 -11.54
CA LEU A 160 24.18 1.96 -12.61
C LEU A 160 23.63 2.77 -13.80
N PHE A 161 22.38 2.50 -14.19
CA PHE A 161 21.72 3.27 -15.24
C PHE A 161 21.57 4.75 -14.85
N ALA A 162 21.09 5.02 -13.64
CA ALA A 162 20.92 6.38 -13.15
C ALA A 162 22.25 7.16 -13.06
N LYS A 163 23.34 6.50 -12.68
CA LYS A 163 24.69 7.09 -12.65
C LYS A 163 25.23 7.43 -14.04
N LYS A 164 24.96 6.59 -15.04
CA LYS A 164 25.40 6.86 -16.42
C LYS A 164 24.73 8.10 -17.03
N THR A 165 23.55 8.40 -16.59
CA THR A 165 22.69 9.46 -17.18
C THR A 165 22.66 10.76 -16.38
N ASN A 166 23.28 10.80 -15.21
CA ASN A 166 23.40 11.99 -14.36
C ASN A 166 24.86 12.24 -13.97
N SER A 167 25.21 13.50 -13.69
CA SER A 167 26.48 13.77 -13.02
C SER A 167 26.49 13.13 -11.61
N SER A 168 27.68 12.71 -11.16
CA SER A 168 27.83 12.00 -9.87
C SER A 168 27.19 12.75 -8.67
N SER A 169 27.35 14.07 -8.62
CA SER A 169 26.78 14.91 -7.55
C SER A 169 25.25 14.97 -7.65
N LEU A 170 24.72 15.20 -8.85
CA LEU A 170 23.28 15.30 -9.09
C LEU A 170 22.58 13.96 -8.79
N TYR A 171 23.16 12.83 -9.17
CA TYR A 171 22.65 11.51 -8.85
C TYR A 171 22.50 11.33 -7.33
N LYS A 172 23.56 11.62 -6.54
CA LYS A 172 23.53 11.46 -5.09
C LYS A 172 22.41 12.29 -4.44
N ILE A 173 22.27 13.54 -4.84
CA ILE A 173 21.23 14.45 -4.32
C ILE A 173 19.83 13.90 -4.64
N LYS A 174 19.59 13.52 -5.91
CA LYS A 174 18.30 12.97 -6.32
C LYS A 174 17.99 11.66 -5.61
N PHE A 175 18.96 10.78 -5.44
CA PHE A 175 18.80 9.50 -4.74
C PHE A 175 18.43 9.68 -3.27
N ILE A 176 19.14 10.56 -2.55
CA ILE A 176 18.83 10.88 -1.16
C ILE A 176 17.43 11.51 -1.05
N LYS A 177 17.10 12.46 -1.96
CA LYS A 177 15.77 13.06 -2.01
C LYS A 177 14.68 11.99 -2.19
N GLU A 178 14.85 11.06 -3.12
CA GLU A 178 13.86 10.01 -3.37
C GLU A 178 13.70 9.08 -2.16
N LYS A 179 14.79 8.73 -1.48
CA LYS A 179 14.73 7.95 -0.22
C LYS A 179 13.96 8.67 0.88
N ILE A 180 14.15 9.99 1.02
CA ILE A 180 13.40 10.81 1.97
C ILE A 180 11.91 10.84 1.59
N LEU A 181 11.61 11.10 0.30
CA LEU A 181 10.23 11.12 -0.20
C LEU A 181 9.54 9.78 -0.03
N SER A 182 10.22 8.67 -0.29
CA SER A 182 9.67 7.33 -0.07
C SER A 182 9.32 7.10 1.40
N LYS A 183 10.23 7.48 2.32
CA LYS A 183 9.94 7.40 3.77
C LYS A 183 8.76 8.28 4.17
N LEU A 184 8.67 9.50 3.64
CA LEU A 184 7.56 10.41 3.92
C LEU A 184 6.23 9.86 3.38
N ARG A 185 6.21 9.29 2.16
CA ARG A 185 5.02 8.60 1.62
C ARG A 185 4.53 7.49 2.53
N HIS A 186 5.45 6.66 3.02
CA HIS A 186 5.11 5.60 3.98
C HIS A 186 4.58 6.16 5.31
N LEU A 187 5.19 7.22 5.85
CA LEU A 187 4.73 7.85 7.08
C LEU A 187 3.34 8.48 6.89
N TYR A 188 3.11 9.18 5.78
CA TYR A 188 1.82 9.78 5.45
C TYR A 188 0.72 8.73 5.31
N ALA A 189 0.96 7.67 4.56
CA ALA A 189 0.02 6.58 4.41
C ALA A 189 -0.34 5.92 5.75
N ASN A 190 0.66 5.73 6.62
CA ASN A 190 0.44 5.21 7.98
C ASN A 190 -0.35 6.17 8.87
N SER A 191 -0.10 7.47 8.73
CA SER A 191 -0.81 8.51 9.49
C SER A 191 -2.28 8.55 9.08
N LEU A 192 -2.57 8.53 7.77
CA LEU A 192 -3.94 8.51 7.26
C LEU A 192 -4.69 7.26 7.73
N ASN A 193 -4.05 6.09 7.73
CA ASN A 193 -4.67 4.87 8.22
C ASN A 193 -5.00 4.94 9.72
N LYS A 194 -4.12 5.54 10.54
CA LYS A 194 -4.39 5.76 11.96
C LYS A 194 -5.48 6.81 12.19
N LEU A 195 -5.42 7.90 11.45
CA LEU A 195 -6.41 8.97 11.50
C LEU A 195 -7.79 8.46 11.04
N SER A 196 -7.87 7.69 9.97
CA SER A 196 -9.15 7.10 9.52
C SER A 196 -9.76 6.20 10.59
N PHE A 197 -8.96 5.43 11.32
CA PHE A 197 -9.43 4.58 12.40
C PHE A 197 -10.00 5.39 13.58
N ILE A 198 -9.44 6.57 13.84
CA ILE A 198 -9.93 7.48 14.91
C ILE A 198 -11.12 8.30 14.43
N PHE A 199 -11.07 8.84 13.20
CA PHE A 199 -12.09 9.76 12.70
C PHE A 199 -13.34 9.05 12.16
N TYR A 200 -13.23 7.79 11.72
CA TYR A 200 -14.38 7.05 11.19
C TYR A 200 -15.52 6.85 12.22
N PRO A 201 -15.26 6.46 13.48
CA PRO A 201 -16.29 6.40 14.52
C PRO A 201 -16.90 7.78 14.82
N ILE A 202 -16.08 8.84 14.82
CA ILE A 202 -16.55 10.21 15.04
C ILE A 202 -17.48 10.66 13.90
N LEU A 203 -17.09 10.36 12.65
CA LEU A 203 -17.91 10.67 11.47
C LEU A 203 -19.27 9.94 11.52
N ILE A 204 -19.27 8.65 11.88
CA ILE A 204 -20.52 7.89 12.06
C ILE A 204 -21.38 8.52 13.14
N LEU A 205 -20.81 8.91 14.28
CA LEU A 205 -21.54 9.56 15.35
C LEU A 205 -22.17 10.88 14.88
N ILE A 206 -21.43 11.70 14.13
CA ILE A 206 -21.95 12.95 13.55
C ILE A 206 -23.12 12.65 12.60
N LEU A 207 -23.00 11.65 11.74
CA LEU A 207 -24.08 11.28 10.80
C LEU A 207 -25.32 10.78 11.54
N ILE A 208 -25.17 10.04 12.63
CA ILE A 208 -26.27 9.61 13.48
C ILE A 208 -26.96 10.83 14.10
N ILE A 209 -26.21 11.78 14.65
CA ILE A 209 -26.75 13.02 15.24
C ILE A 209 -27.50 13.84 14.18
N ILE A 210 -26.94 14.03 13.00
CA ILE A 210 -27.60 14.74 11.89
C ILE A 210 -28.88 14.02 11.47
N SER A 211 -28.87 12.70 11.37
CA SER A 211 -30.05 11.91 11.05
C SER A 211 -31.14 12.06 12.09
N PHE A 212 -30.77 12.10 13.36
CA PHE A 212 -31.70 12.30 14.50
C PHE A 212 -32.31 13.71 14.46
N ILE A 213 -31.51 14.74 14.25
CA ILE A 213 -31.96 16.13 14.11
C ILE A 213 -32.92 16.28 12.91
N THR A 214 -32.58 15.72 11.76
CA THR A 214 -33.45 15.79 10.56
C THR A 214 -34.77 15.06 10.77
N TYR A 215 -34.78 13.93 11.47
CA TYR A 215 -35.98 13.20 11.85
C TYR A 215 -36.89 14.05 12.76
N PHE A 216 -36.34 14.69 13.79
CA PHE A 216 -37.10 15.56 14.70
C PHE A 216 -37.67 16.80 13.99
N LEU A 217 -36.90 17.42 13.10
CA LEU A 217 -37.36 18.56 12.29
C LEU A 217 -38.52 18.17 11.39
N LYS A 218 -38.48 16.97 10.81
CA LYS A 218 -39.55 16.43 9.97
C LYS A 218 -40.83 16.13 10.77
N LEU A 219 -40.70 15.57 11.98
CA LEU A 219 -41.81 15.36 12.92
C LEU A 219 -42.44 16.69 13.31
N LYS A 220 -41.65 17.71 13.67
CA LYS A 220 -42.14 19.02 14.04
C LYS A 220 -42.91 19.69 12.90
N LYS A 221 -42.44 19.55 11.66
CA LYS A 221 -43.13 20.08 10.47
C LYS A 221 -44.48 19.39 10.26
N ASN A 222 -44.59 18.08 10.38
CA ASN A 222 -45.85 17.36 10.25
C ASN A 222 -46.87 17.79 11.30
N ILE A 223 -46.45 17.97 12.56
CA ILE A 223 -47.35 18.44 13.65
C ILE A 223 -47.85 19.87 13.38
N THR A 224 -47.02 20.75 12.78
CA THR A 224 -47.47 22.12 12.44
C THR A 224 -48.41 22.11 11.27
N ASP A 225 -48.20 21.25 10.26
CA ASP A 225 -49.09 21.13 9.10
C ASP A 225 -50.45 20.53 9.48
N ASP A 226 -50.50 19.55 10.39
CA ASP A 226 -51.74 18.97 10.92
C ASP A 226 -52.55 20.01 11.75
N ASN A 227 -51.88 20.84 12.56
CA ASN A 227 -52.54 21.91 13.32
C ASN A 227 -53.09 23.04 12.44
N VAL A 228 -52.48 23.30 11.27
CA VAL A 228 -53.00 24.27 10.30
C VAL A 228 -54.27 23.74 9.61
N MET A 229 -54.30 22.44 9.24
CA MET A 229 -55.47 21.82 8.62
C MET A 229 -56.69 21.78 9.57
N THR A 230 -56.48 21.45 10.85
CA THR A 230 -57.59 21.42 11.83
C THR A 230 -58.20 22.79 12.12
N ASN A 231 -57.41 23.87 11.98
CA ASN A 231 -57.90 25.24 12.16
C ASN A 231 -58.69 25.78 10.94
N ILE A 232 -58.45 25.26 9.76
CA ILE A 232 -59.19 25.65 8.55
C ILE A 232 -60.60 25.03 8.55
N ASP A 233 -60.73 23.78 8.98
CA ASP A 233 -62.04 23.11 9.03
C ASP A 233 -62.98 23.71 10.12
N SER A 234 -62.45 24.27 11.20
CA SER A 234 -63.24 24.91 12.25
C SER A 234 -63.75 26.32 11.87
N SER A 235 -63.15 26.99 10.90
CA SER A 235 -63.53 28.33 10.45
C SER A 235 -64.54 28.34 9.30
N SER A 236 -64.82 27.16 8.70
CA SER A 236 -65.79 27.03 7.60
C SER A 236 -67.22 26.61 8.08
N MET A 237 -67.42 26.44 9.39
CA MET A 237 -68.71 26.04 9.98
C MET A 237 -69.40 27.19 10.75
N THR A 238 -69.01 28.43 10.62
CA THR A 238 -69.70 29.62 11.08
C THR A 238 -70.20 30.47 9.93
#